data_5e660692b98d341bff504c6d5567ac72
#
_entry.id   5e660692b98d341bff504c6d5567ac72
#
_cell.length_a   1.000
_cell.length_b   1.000
_cell.length_c   1.000
_cell.angle_alpha   90.00
_cell.angle_beta   90.00
_cell.angle_gamma   90.00
#
_symmetry.space_group_name_H-M   'P 1'
#
loop_
_entity.id
_entity.type
_entity.pdbx_description
1 polymer ?
#
loop_
_entity_poly.entity_id
_entity_poly.type
_entity_poly.pdbx_seq_one_letter_code
_entity_poly.pdbx_strand_id
1 'polypeptide(L)'
;MIKMFYSGTYKVRHELINKDNVLELLKDDIRSKIVGNVKDTVYSSDGVIIKNNKNVMYVGGFYYEKQEIGKSICENVVSEELKQIDKCDLVIANLTKYSAIATITEIMYAAFKNKYIVIFCDPNVTSYNVEGEYWFPIITVKQLNKNVKVIFIEDEKEIIEYVNNLKELK
;
A
#
# COMPACT_ATOMS: atom_id res chain seq x y z
N MET A 1 -5.83 -7.02 -16.84
CA MET A 1 -5.59 -5.78 -16.02
C MET A 1 -5.37 -6.24 -14.58
N ILE A 2 -4.25 -5.89 -13.99
CA ILE A 2 -3.87 -6.28 -12.63
C ILE A 2 -4.48 -5.28 -11.65
N LYS A 3 -5.27 -5.74 -10.70
CA LYS A 3 -5.83 -4.92 -9.61
C LYS A 3 -4.83 -4.87 -8.47
N MET A 4 -4.32 -3.69 -8.15
CA MET A 4 -3.26 -3.46 -7.18
C MET A 4 -3.78 -2.70 -5.96
N PHE A 5 -3.46 -3.20 -4.77
CA PHE A 5 -3.59 -2.51 -3.49
C PHE A 5 -2.20 -2.05 -3.05
N TYR A 6 -2.06 -0.80 -2.64
CA TYR A 6 -0.81 -0.30 -2.07
C TYR A 6 -0.95 -0.13 -0.56
N SER A 7 -0.08 -0.78 0.17
CA SER A 7 0.03 -0.74 1.63
C SER A 7 1.32 -0.03 2.03
N GLY A 8 1.21 1.00 2.85
CA GLY A 8 2.37 1.74 3.33
C GLY A 8 1.96 2.90 4.23
N THR A 9 2.93 3.41 4.99
CA THR A 9 2.68 4.50 5.94
C THR A 9 2.13 5.75 5.23
N TYR A 10 1.09 6.34 5.80
CA TYR A 10 0.55 7.62 5.33
C TYR A 10 1.50 8.77 5.71
N LYS A 11 1.80 9.63 4.74
CA LYS A 11 2.56 10.87 5.00
C LYS A 11 1.79 11.87 5.84
N VAL A 12 0.48 11.89 5.70
CA VAL A 12 -0.43 12.82 6.35
C VAL A 12 -1.37 12.05 7.26
N ARG A 13 -1.40 12.40 8.54
CA ARG A 13 -2.38 11.85 9.47
C ARG A 13 -3.77 12.37 9.13
N HIS A 14 -4.77 11.51 9.23
CA HIS A 14 -6.18 11.85 8.99
C HIS A 14 -6.67 13.12 9.75
N GLU A 15 -6.01 13.43 10.87
CA GLU A 15 -6.32 14.61 11.71
C GLU A 15 -5.95 15.95 11.05
N LEU A 16 -5.02 15.92 10.07
CA LEU A 16 -4.51 17.12 9.40
C LEU A 16 -5.24 17.43 8.09
N ILE A 17 -6.21 16.60 7.71
CA ILE A 17 -6.92 16.74 6.45
C ILE A 17 -8.00 17.80 6.58
N ASN A 18 -7.60 19.07 6.55
CA ASN A 18 -8.47 20.16 6.14
C ASN A 18 -8.51 20.22 4.63
N LYS A 19 -9.70 20.26 4.04
CA LYS A 19 -9.96 20.07 2.60
C LYS A 19 -9.06 20.85 1.64
N ASP A 20 -8.65 22.06 2.00
CA ASP A 20 -8.00 22.98 1.08
C ASP A 20 -6.49 22.73 0.87
N ASN A 21 -5.81 22.11 1.85
CA ASN A 21 -4.35 21.88 1.78
C ASN A 21 -3.95 20.43 1.55
N VAL A 22 -4.89 19.49 1.57
CA VAL A 22 -4.60 18.05 1.51
C VAL A 22 -3.95 17.65 0.21
N LEU A 23 -4.51 18.11 -0.91
CA LEU A 23 -4.00 17.77 -2.23
C LEU A 23 -2.57 18.24 -2.44
N GLU A 24 -2.19 19.39 -1.86
CA GLU A 24 -0.82 19.89 -1.92
C GLU A 24 0.15 19.00 -1.13
N LEU A 25 -0.24 18.62 0.09
CA LEU A 25 0.56 17.73 0.94
C LEU A 25 0.73 16.32 0.36
N LEU A 26 -0.27 15.85 -0.38
CA LEU A 26 -0.26 14.53 -0.99
C LEU A 26 0.49 14.46 -2.33
N LYS A 27 0.85 15.58 -2.95
CA LYS A 27 1.59 15.58 -4.23
C LYS A 27 2.90 14.79 -4.16
N ASP A 28 3.59 14.88 -3.04
CA ASP A 28 4.88 14.22 -2.82
C ASP A 28 4.75 12.81 -2.25
N ASP A 29 3.53 12.36 -1.94
CA ASP A 29 3.31 11.01 -1.47
C ASP A 29 3.55 9.99 -2.59
N ILE A 30 4.08 8.84 -2.22
CA ILE A 30 4.37 7.76 -3.17
C ILE A 30 3.12 7.26 -3.90
N ARG A 31 1.94 7.27 -3.25
CA ARG A 31 0.67 6.90 -3.88
C ARG A 31 0.35 7.80 -5.06
N SER A 32 0.49 9.11 -4.89
CA SER A 32 0.26 10.09 -5.95
C SER A 32 1.23 9.90 -7.12
N LYS A 33 2.46 9.54 -6.82
CA LYS A 33 3.47 9.25 -7.85
C LYS A 33 3.19 7.93 -8.59
N ILE A 34 2.72 6.91 -7.88
CA ILE A 34 2.29 5.64 -8.48
C ILE A 34 1.08 5.85 -9.37
N VAL A 35 0.03 6.49 -8.86
CA VAL A 35 -1.23 6.71 -9.60
C VAL A 35 -1.04 7.73 -10.72
N GLY A 36 -0.15 8.71 -10.52
CA GLY A 36 0.17 9.77 -11.49
C GLY A 36 -0.76 10.98 -11.42
N ASN A 37 -1.67 11.02 -10.45
CA ASN A 37 -2.54 12.14 -10.15
C ASN A 37 -2.94 12.12 -8.67
N VAL A 38 -2.72 13.23 -7.96
CA VAL A 38 -3.04 13.32 -6.53
C VAL A 38 -4.51 13.13 -6.22
N LYS A 39 -5.41 13.63 -7.07
CA LYS A 39 -6.87 13.50 -6.86
C LYS A 39 -7.33 12.05 -6.89
N ASP A 40 -6.66 11.23 -7.68
CA ASP A 40 -6.98 9.82 -7.88
C ASP A 40 -6.44 8.93 -6.73
N THR A 41 -5.77 9.51 -5.74
CA THR A 41 -5.39 8.81 -4.49
C THR A 41 -6.42 8.94 -3.39
N VAL A 42 -7.42 9.77 -3.56
CA VAL A 42 -8.58 9.85 -2.69
C VAL A 42 -9.53 8.68 -3.02
N TYR A 43 -10.21 8.17 -2.01
CA TYR A 43 -11.05 6.97 -2.12
C TYR A 43 -11.95 6.95 -3.36
N SER A 44 -11.90 5.86 -4.09
CA SER A 44 -12.73 5.55 -5.25
C SER A 44 -13.18 4.09 -5.22
N SER A 45 -14.49 3.86 -5.28
CA SER A 45 -15.07 2.51 -5.29
C SER A 45 -14.71 1.69 -6.53
N ASP A 46 -14.46 2.38 -7.65
CA ASP A 46 -14.25 1.77 -8.97
C ASP A 46 -12.76 1.51 -9.27
N GLY A 47 -11.88 2.06 -8.42
CA GLY A 47 -10.44 2.05 -8.65
C GLY A 47 -10.02 3.04 -9.74
N VAL A 48 -8.70 3.15 -9.95
CA VAL A 48 -8.11 4.10 -10.89
C VAL A 48 -7.04 3.42 -11.75
N ILE A 49 -7.11 3.59 -13.06
CA ILE A 49 -6.06 3.10 -13.97
C ILE A 49 -4.81 3.96 -13.80
N ILE A 50 -3.69 3.32 -13.51
CA ILE A 50 -2.41 4.02 -13.31
C ILE A 50 -1.98 4.72 -14.59
N LYS A 51 -1.61 5.99 -14.47
CA LYS A 51 -1.28 6.84 -15.64
C LYS A 51 -0.17 6.24 -16.51
N ASN A 52 0.89 5.76 -15.89
CA ASN A 52 2.08 5.27 -16.57
C ASN A 52 2.05 3.76 -16.88
N ASN A 53 1.05 3.03 -16.38
CA ASN A 53 0.87 1.61 -16.68
C ASN A 53 -0.61 1.24 -16.82
N LYS A 54 -1.12 1.22 -18.04
CA LYS A 54 -2.53 0.92 -18.33
C LYS A 54 -2.95 -0.52 -18.06
N ASN A 55 -2.01 -1.41 -17.77
CA ASN A 55 -2.29 -2.78 -17.37
C ASN A 55 -2.57 -2.93 -15.87
N VAL A 56 -2.36 -1.86 -15.09
CA VAL A 56 -2.54 -1.85 -13.64
C VAL A 56 -3.64 -0.88 -13.24
N MET A 57 -4.56 -1.36 -12.41
CA MET A 57 -5.61 -0.58 -11.77
C MET A 57 -5.31 -0.49 -10.27
N TYR A 58 -5.21 0.71 -9.74
CA TYR A 58 -5.12 0.99 -8.32
C TYR A 58 -6.49 0.84 -7.67
N VAL A 59 -6.65 -0.11 -6.76
CA VAL A 59 -7.95 -0.43 -6.15
C VAL A 59 -8.00 -0.25 -4.64
N GLY A 60 -6.90 0.11 -4.00
CA GLY A 60 -6.87 0.26 -2.55
C GLY A 60 -5.61 0.88 -1.98
N GLY A 61 -5.69 1.22 -0.69
CA GLY A 61 -4.71 2.06 0.00
C GLY A 61 -4.95 3.53 -0.27
N PHE A 62 -6.20 3.92 -0.47
CA PHE A 62 -6.63 5.30 -0.71
C PHE A 62 -6.57 6.15 0.56
N TYR A 63 -6.49 7.47 0.36
CA TYR A 63 -6.83 8.42 1.40
C TYR A 63 -8.35 8.58 1.51
N TYR A 64 -8.85 8.61 2.73
CA TYR A 64 -10.28 8.78 2.99
C TYR A 64 -10.56 10.18 3.50
N GLU A 65 -11.56 10.85 2.90
CA GLU A 65 -12.05 12.12 3.42
C GLU A 65 -12.83 11.89 4.73
N LYS A 66 -12.54 12.69 5.75
CA LYS A 66 -13.12 12.57 7.10
C LYS A 66 -14.65 12.62 7.12
N GLN A 67 -15.28 13.23 6.12
CA GLN A 67 -16.73 13.41 6.04
C GLN A 67 -17.50 12.22 5.48
N GLU A 68 -16.84 11.32 4.74
CA GLU A 68 -17.51 10.20 4.07
C GLU A 68 -17.66 8.97 4.98
N ILE A 69 -16.92 8.91 6.08
CA ILE A 69 -16.78 7.69 6.89
C ILE A 69 -17.61 7.74 8.19
N GLY A 70 -18.21 8.87 8.54
CA GLY A 70 -19.12 8.97 9.69
C GLY A 70 -18.45 8.84 11.06
N LYS A 71 -19.23 8.50 12.10
CA LYS A 71 -18.78 8.49 13.51
C LYS A 71 -17.73 7.43 13.84
N SER A 72 -17.64 6.34 13.06
CA SER A 72 -16.72 5.21 13.24
C SER A 72 -15.70 5.17 12.12
N ILE A 73 -14.97 6.27 11.92
CA ILE A 73 -14.00 6.42 10.81
C ILE A 73 -13.04 5.25 10.74
N CYS A 74 -12.44 4.86 11.87
CA CYS A 74 -11.42 3.80 11.88
C CYS A 74 -11.98 2.43 11.47
N GLU A 75 -13.15 2.05 11.99
CA GLU A 75 -13.79 0.77 11.65
C GLU A 75 -14.18 0.70 10.18
N ASN A 76 -14.72 1.78 9.65
CA ASN A 76 -15.11 1.86 8.25
C ASN A 76 -13.89 1.83 7.30
N VAL A 77 -12.81 2.55 7.64
CA VAL A 77 -11.55 2.50 6.87
C VAL A 77 -11.01 1.09 6.81
N VAL A 78 -10.87 0.42 7.96
CA VAL A 78 -10.38 -0.97 8.00
C VAL A 78 -11.29 -1.89 7.20
N SER A 79 -12.63 -1.78 7.34
CA SER A 79 -13.58 -2.59 6.58
C SER A 79 -13.44 -2.39 5.07
N GLU A 80 -13.27 -1.16 4.61
CA GLU A 80 -13.08 -0.86 3.18
C GLU A 80 -11.72 -1.34 2.65
N GLU A 81 -10.65 -1.16 3.41
CA GLU A 81 -9.32 -1.65 3.03
C GLU A 81 -9.30 -3.19 2.91
N LEU A 82 -9.92 -3.91 3.83
CA LEU A 82 -10.03 -5.37 3.73
C LEU A 82 -10.84 -5.80 2.50
N LYS A 83 -11.94 -5.10 2.16
CA LYS A 83 -12.71 -5.35 0.92
C LYS A 83 -11.88 -5.05 -0.33
N GLN A 84 -11.04 -4.02 -0.31
CA GLN A 84 -10.14 -3.69 -1.41
C GLN A 84 -9.07 -4.78 -1.59
N ILE A 85 -8.50 -5.30 -0.50
CA ILE A 85 -7.58 -6.44 -0.53
C ILE A 85 -8.29 -7.69 -1.08
N ASP A 86 -9.53 -7.96 -0.68
CA ASP A 86 -10.30 -9.07 -1.23
C ASP A 86 -10.47 -8.98 -2.75
N LYS A 87 -10.60 -7.77 -3.30
CA LYS A 87 -10.79 -7.51 -4.74
C LYS A 87 -9.49 -7.41 -5.53
N CYS A 88 -8.34 -7.18 -4.88
CA CYS A 88 -7.07 -7.02 -5.58
C CYS A 88 -6.46 -8.35 -6.01
N ASP A 89 -5.56 -8.30 -6.98
CA ASP A 89 -4.73 -9.42 -7.41
C ASP A 89 -3.34 -9.34 -6.76
N LEU A 90 -2.86 -8.11 -6.52
CA LEU A 90 -1.52 -7.80 -6.05
C LEU A 90 -1.58 -6.81 -4.89
N VAL A 91 -0.83 -7.10 -3.83
CA VAL A 91 -0.52 -6.14 -2.76
C VAL A 91 0.94 -5.70 -2.91
N ILE A 92 1.15 -4.40 -3.04
CA ILE A 92 2.46 -3.75 -2.92
C ILE A 92 2.58 -3.20 -1.52
N ALA A 93 3.52 -3.71 -0.75
CA ALA A 93 3.77 -3.27 0.63
C ALA A 93 5.08 -2.51 0.74
N ASN A 94 5.04 -1.35 1.38
CA ASN A 94 6.21 -0.51 1.66
C ASN A 94 6.56 -0.58 3.14
N LEU A 95 7.62 -1.31 3.46
CA LEU A 95 8.20 -1.48 4.81
C LEU A 95 9.58 -0.80 4.92
N THR A 96 9.74 0.37 4.32
CA THR A 96 10.99 1.14 4.39
C THR A 96 11.07 2.03 5.63
N LYS A 97 10.00 2.10 6.43
CA LYS A 97 9.94 2.95 7.63
C LYS A 97 9.46 2.16 8.85
N TYR A 98 9.90 2.60 10.02
CA TYR A 98 9.37 2.12 11.29
C TYR A 98 7.90 2.48 11.46
N SER A 99 7.21 1.75 12.34
CA SER A 99 5.79 1.99 12.66
C SER A 99 4.80 1.69 11.54
N ALA A 100 5.03 0.63 10.79
CA ALA A 100 4.14 0.17 9.72
C ALA A 100 3.14 -0.92 10.17
N ILE A 101 2.53 -0.77 11.37
CA ILE A 101 1.65 -1.79 11.97
C ILE A 101 0.46 -2.11 11.05
N ALA A 102 -0.19 -1.10 10.48
CA ALA A 102 -1.30 -1.29 9.54
C ALA A 102 -0.84 -2.10 8.32
N THR A 103 0.31 -1.74 7.72
CA THR A 103 0.89 -2.46 6.59
C THR A 103 1.15 -3.93 6.91
N ILE A 104 1.66 -4.23 8.11
CA ILE A 104 1.87 -5.62 8.55
C ILE A 104 0.53 -6.36 8.62
N THR A 105 -0.50 -5.75 9.18
CA THR A 105 -1.83 -6.34 9.28
C THR A 105 -2.42 -6.63 7.89
N GLU A 106 -2.27 -5.69 6.97
CA GLU A 106 -2.76 -5.82 5.59
C GLU A 106 -2.05 -6.93 4.81
N ILE A 107 -0.71 -7.04 4.92
CA ILE A 107 0.04 -8.13 4.25
C ILE A 107 -0.27 -9.50 4.86
N MET A 108 -0.50 -9.57 6.16
CA MET A 108 -0.95 -10.81 6.81
C MET A 108 -2.34 -11.23 6.29
N TYR A 109 -3.28 -10.30 6.21
CA TYR A 109 -4.59 -10.57 5.65
C TYR A 109 -4.51 -11.00 4.19
N ALA A 110 -3.72 -10.29 3.37
CA ALA A 110 -3.47 -10.63 1.98
C ALA A 110 -2.86 -12.03 1.80
N ALA A 111 -1.95 -12.43 2.72
CA ALA A 111 -1.35 -13.75 2.71
C ALA A 111 -2.38 -14.86 2.98
N PHE A 112 -3.27 -14.68 3.95
CA PHE A 112 -4.39 -15.58 4.20
C PHE A 112 -5.36 -15.68 3.02
N LYS A 113 -5.51 -14.59 2.24
CA LYS A 113 -6.32 -14.56 1.01
C LYS A 113 -5.56 -15.06 -0.22
N ASN A 114 -4.34 -15.57 -0.05
CA ASN A 114 -3.48 -16.11 -1.11
C ASN A 114 -3.24 -15.12 -2.27
N LYS A 115 -3.13 -13.83 -1.96
CA LYS A 115 -2.83 -12.79 -2.95
C LYS A 115 -1.37 -12.80 -3.35
N TYR A 116 -1.03 -12.26 -4.54
CA TYR A 116 0.36 -11.91 -4.82
C TYR A 116 0.77 -10.74 -3.93
N ILE A 117 1.95 -10.85 -3.31
CA ILE A 117 2.46 -9.84 -2.39
C ILE A 117 3.90 -9.50 -2.76
N VAL A 118 4.17 -8.23 -2.99
CA VAL A 118 5.53 -7.73 -3.16
C VAL A 118 5.83 -6.77 -2.02
N ILE A 119 6.80 -7.12 -1.20
CA ILE A 119 7.22 -6.36 -0.03
C ILE A 119 8.52 -5.64 -0.40
N PHE A 120 8.47 -4.31 -0.42
CA PHE A 120 9.64 -3.46 -0.51
C PHE A 120 10.09 -3.07 0.88
N CYS A 121 11.35 -3.29 1.19
CA CYS A 121 11.88 -3.03 2.52
C CYS A 121 13.30 -2.46 2.47
N ASP A 122 13.60 -1.64 3.47
CA ASP A 122 14.96 -1.20 3.76
C ASP A 122 15.68 -2.33 4.54
N PRO A 123 16.90 -2.72 4.14
CA PRO A 123 17.67 -3.72 4.85
C PRO A 123 17.85 -3.41 6.35
N ASN A 124 17.93 -2.13 6.72
CA ASN A 124 18.13 -1.72 8.11
C ASN A 124 16.91 -2.01 9.01
N VAL A 125 15.67 -1.93 8.47
CA VAL A 125 14.46 -2.20 9.25
C VAL A 125 14.04 -3.67 9.22
N THR A 126 14.72 -4.49 8.42
CA THR A 126 14.43 -5.92 8.25
C THR A 126 15.52 -6.85 8.78
N SER A 127 16.63 -6.30 9.28
CA SER A 127 17.72 -7.10 9.83
C SER A 127 17.29 -7.89 11.06
N TYR A 128 17.95 -9.03 11.31
CA TYR A 128 17.74 -9.83 12.54
C TYR A 128 18.30 -9.17 13.81
N ASN A 129 18.83 -7.96 13.70
CA ASN A 129 19.29 -7.18 14.84
C ASN A 129 18.11 -6.71 15.70
N VAL A 130 18.37 -6.33 16.92
CA VAL A 130 17.36 -5.84 17.90
C VAL A 130 16.56 -4.65 17.34
N GLU A 131 17.11 -3.93 16.38
CA GLU A 131 16.49 -2.78 15.71
C GLU A 131 15.62 -3.17 14.48
N GLY A 132 15.75 -4.40 13.99
CA GLY A 132 15.01 -4.87 12.80
C GLY A 132 13.64 -5.42 13.17
N GLU A 133 12.61 -4.57 13.14
CA GLU A 133 11.26 -4.94 13.59
C GLU A 133 10.50 -5.87 12.63
N TYR A 134 10.86 -5.93 11.34
CA TYR A 134 10.01 -6.54 10.31
C TYR A 134 10.43 -7.93 9.84
N TRP A 135 11.55 -8.47 10.30
CA TRP A 135 11.98 -9.81 9.89
C TRP A 135 10.94 -10.89 10.22
N PHE A 136 10.35 -10.83 11.42
CA PHE A 136 9.38 -11.84 11.87
C PHE A 136 8.10 -11.83 11.02
N PRO A 137 7.39 -10.68 10.83
CA PRO A 137 6.21 -10.65 9.99
C PRO A 137 6.51 -10.99 8.51
N ILE A 138 7.65 -10.60 7.96
CA ILE A 138 8.04 -10.96 6.60
C ILE A 138 8.20 -12.47 6.44
N ILE A 139 8.91 -13.12 7.35
CA ILE A 139 9.07 -14.57 7.34
C ILE A 139 7.71 -15.26 7.51
N THR A 140 6.88 -14.78 8.43
CA THR A 140 5.55 -15.34 8.66
C THR A 140 4.68 -15.27 7.38
N VAL A 141 4.64 -14.13 6.72
CA VAL A 141 3.90 -13.96 5.47
C VAL A 141 4.42 -14.94 4.38
N LYS A 142 5.73 -15.12 4.26
CA LYS A 142 6.34 -16.09 3.31
C LYS A 142 6.01 -17.54 3.65
N GLN A 143 5.84 -17.88 4.91
CA GLN A 143 5.41 -19.22 5.34
C GLN A 143 3.93 -19.48 5.04
N LEU A 144 3.10 -18.45 5.16
CA LEU A 144 1.66 -18.55 4.93
C LEU A 144 1.30 -18.57 3.43
N ASN A 145 2.12 -17.91 2.60
CA ASN A 145 1.80 -17.72 1.19
C ASN A 145 3.07 -17.83 0.32
N LYS A 146 3.01 -18.68 -0.70
CA LYS A 146 4.13 -18.89 -1.64
C LYS A 146 4.27 -17.77 -2.67
N ASN A 147 3.24 -16.95 -2.86
CA ASN A 147 3.21 -15.85 -3.83
C ASN A 147 3.74 -14.54 -3.21
N VAL A 148 4.80 -14.63 -2.41
CA VAL A 148 5.41 -13.49 -1.72
C VAL A 148 6.82 -13.25 -2.23
N LYS A 149 7.06 -12.06 -2.74
CA LYS A 149 8.37 -11.57 -3.16
C LYS A 149 8.82 -10.46 -2.21
N VAL A 150 10.08 -10.51 -1.79
CA VAL A 150 10.71 -9.45 -0.97
C VAL A 150 11.79 -8.79 -1.81
N ILE A 151 11.78 -7.47 -1.87
CA ILE A 151 12.73 -6.67 -2.63
C ILE A 151 13.33 -5.64 -1.66
N PHE A 152 14.64 -5.67 -1.51
CA PHE A 152 15.37 -4.66 -0.75
C PHE A 152 15.63 -3.47 -1.65
N ILE A 153 15.32 -2.27 -1.14
CA ILE A 153 15.46 -1.01 -1.85
C ILE A 153 16.17 0.05 -1.00
N GLU A 154 16.81 0.97 -1.66
CA GLU A 154 17.44 2.15 -1.04
C GLU A 154 16.59 3.41 -1.23
N ASP A 155 15.78 3.47 -2.29
CA ASP A 155 14.90 4.61 -2.62
C ASP A 155 13.47 4.13 -2.96
N GLU A 156 12.48 4.77 -2.37
CA GLU A 156 11.05 4.51 -2.66
C GLU A 156 10.69 4.70 -4.15
N LYS A 157 11.52 5.39 -4.95
CA LYS A 157 11.35 5.48 -6.42
C LYS A 157 11.37 4.11 -7.10
N GLU A 158 12.08 3.15 -6.55
CA GLU A 158 12.14 1.80 -7.08
C GLU A 158 10.77 1.11 -7.06
N ILE A 159 9.90 1.45 -6.09
CA ILE A 159 8.52 0.96 -6.04
C ILE A 159 7.73 1.50 -7.25
N ILE A 160 7.91 2.79 -7.56
CA ILE A 160 7.22 3.44 -8.68
C ILE A 160 7.67 2.81 -10.00
N GLU A 161 8.98 2.60 -10.16
CA GLU A 161 9.55 1.95 -11.34
C GLU A 161 9.04 0.51 -11.50
N TYR A 162 8.98 -0.24 -10.40
CA TYR A 162 8.43 -1.60 -10.41
C TYR A 162 6.99 -1.62 -10.92
N VAL A 163 6.13 -0.75 -10.36
CA VAL A 163 4.72 -0.68 -10.76
C VAL A 163 4.56 -0.23 -12.23
N ASN A 164 5.36 0.74 -12.67
CA ASN A 164 5.31 1.22 -14.05
C ASN A 164 5.73 0.15 -15.07
N ASN A 165 6.61 -0.79 -14.67
CA ASN A 165 7.10 -1.87 -15.52
C ASN A 165 6.34 -3.19 -15.36
N LEU A 166 5.35 -3.25 -14.47
CA LEU A 166 4.60 -4.48 -14.18
C LEU A 166 3.75 -4.92 -15.39
N LYS A 167 4.01 -6.11 -15.91
CA LYS A 167 3.29 -6.68 -17.07
C LYS A 167 2.38 -7.83 -16.67
N GLU A 168 2.83 -8.68 -15.75
CA GLU A 168 2.15 -9.89 -15.30
C GLU A 168 2.57 -10.23 -13.87
N LEU A 169 1.79 -11.08 -13.21
CA LEU A 169 2.11 -11.61 -11.89
C LEU A 169 2.87 -12.93 -12.06
N LYS A 170 4.10 -12.97 -11.52
CA LYS A 170 4.97 -14.16 -11.52
C LYS A 170 5.59 -14.37 -10.17
#